data_aed73a1429bf02d918c80e0cd70f220a
#
_entry.id   aed73a1429bf02d918c80e0cd70f220a
#
_cell.length_a   1.000
_cell.length_b   1.000
_cell.length_c   1.000
_cell.angle_alpha   90.00
_cell.angle_beta   90.00
_cell.angle_gamma   90.00
#
_symmetry.space_group_name_H-M   'P 1'
#
loop_
_entity.id
_entity.type
_entity.pdbx_description
1 polymer ?
#
loop_
_entity_poly.entity_id
_entity_poly.type
_entity_poly.pdbx_seq_one_letter_code
_entity_poly.pdbx_strand_id
1 'polypeptide(L)'
;MDMVKSQVAAAQKGVSGNLAVSSVAQDTAEEAEKWKTEINDNDQKMFSGVFLVMVKADTAEELADYTSRIKQAGRKHVIEFEETYYHQEEALNSLLPIGKTYIDVKRRFMRDMTTTNIATQIPFTNTDLQSHSPLANYYGQNQISNNIITLDRQRDLETASGVILGSSGSGKSVFVKTNEIIPAILRFPNDRVIIVDPEEEYADIGRAFGAQIIDIYPGTKTHFNLMDIPNLDKLRKEDKDFVGQKSSLIMGLFENILQEVTDDDVSLIDRVTHLCYEQITDRTPTLKDWHDILLEQPEEEAQSLALKSESYTKGSQDIFAYETNVDLNNQVVIFNLKKLSGKLKPFALMVIQDYIWQHVVDHKDEFVTRVYFDEMQNQFETDDQAAFFTNMYARIRKYGSIPTGITQNVETLLSRKEGRNLLYNSEFIVLLKQKKTTIPYLLKTINLTDALIRYIEKPKAIGTGLIIAGSTTVPFENPIPEDTELFRLVATDAYRNLED
;
A
#
# COMPACT_ATOMS: atom_id res chain seq x y z
N MET A 1 27.96 -20.38 29.15
CA MET A 1 29.06 -21.06 28.43
C MET A 1 29.72 -22.17 29.26
N ASP A 2 30.02 -21.93 30.53
CA ASP A 2 30.71 -22.95 31.36
C ASP A 2 29.85 -24.18 31.69
N MET A 3 28.54 -24.02 31.78
CA MET A 3 27.62 -25.12 32.06
C MET A 3 27.47 -26.07 30.86
N VAL A 4 27.39 -25.58 29.65
CA VAL A 4 27.37 -26.37 28.42
C VAL A 4 28.72 -27.09 28.24
N LYS A 5 29.85 -26.38 28.50
CA LYS A 5 31.16 -27.00 28.50
C LYS A 5 31.28 -28.12 29.54
N SER A 6 30.68 -27.96 30.71
CA SER A 6 30.68 -28.98 31.76
C SER A 6 29.81 -30.18 31.38
N GLN A 7 28.66 -29.99 30.74
CA GLN A 7 27.80 -31.08 30.24
C GLN A 7 28.42 -31.83 29.09
N VAL A 8 29.02 -31.11 28.12
CA VAL A 8 29.80 -31.74 27.02
C VAL A 8 30.99 -32.55 27.57
N ALA A 9 31.71 -31.98 28.56
CA ALA A 9 32.83 -32.67 29.17
C ALA A 9 32.40 -33.89 30.01
N ALA A 10 31.22 -33.84 30.66
CA ALA A 10 30.65 -34.99 31.39
C ALA A 10 30.18 -36.08 30.43
N ALA A 11 29.52 -35.71 29.32
CA ALA A 11 29.11 -36.65 28.27
C ALA A 11 30.33 -37.31 27.58
N GLN A 12 31.36 -36.56 27.27
CA GLN A 12 32.63 -37.07 26.68
C GLN A 12 33.40 -37.98 27.64
N LYS A 13 33.39 -37.76 28.96
CA LYS A 13 33.97 -38.64 29.93
C LYS A 13 33.21 -39.96 30.04
N GLY A 14 31.91 -39.97 29.88
CA GLY A 14 31.07 -41.18 29.80
C GLY A 14 31.39 -42.07 28.59
N VAL A 15 31.77 -41.44 27.48
CA VAL A 15 32.12 -42.14 26.21
C VAL A 15 33.51 -42.79 26.24
N SER A 16 34.45 -42.28 27.02
CA SER A 16 35.84 -42.79 27.04
C SER A 16 36.09 -43.96 27.99
N GLY A 17 35.07 -44.42 28.73
CA GLY A 17 35.26 -45.34 29.86
C GLY A 17 34.81 -46.81 29.69
N ASN A 18 34.04 -47.20 28.66
CA ASN A 18 33.68 -48.60 28.44
C ASN A 18 33.10 -48.89 27.04
N LEU A 19 33.33 -50.09 26.52
CA LEU A 19 32.98 -50.58 25.18
C LEU A 19 31.48 -50.75 24.87
N ALA A 20 30.59 -50.23 25.68
CA ALA A 20 29.15 -50.15 25.43
C ALA A 20 28.62 -48.77 25.84
N VAL A 21 28.84 -47.78 24.98
CA VAL A 21 28.18 -46.49 25.12
C VAL A 21 26.68 -46.71 24.94
N SER A 22 25.87 -46.39 25.97
CA SER A 22 24.41 -46.44 25.82
C SER A 22 24.00 -45.41 24.75
N SER A 23 23.05 -45.76 23.90
CA SER A 23 22.49 -44.85 22.88
C SER A 23 22.13 -43.49 23.46
N VAL A 24 21.67 -43.43 24.71
CA VAL A 24 21.33 -42.24 25.48
C VAL A 24 22.54 -41.33 25.68
N ALA A 25 23.74 -41.84 25.89
CA ALA A 25 24.94 -41.00 26.07
C ALA A 25 25.43 -40.40 24.74
N GLN A 26 25.25 -41.10 23.64
CA GLN A 26 25.53 -40.61 22.28
C GLN A 26 24.52 -39.52 21.89
N ASP A 27 23.23 -39.76 22.09
CA ASP A 27 22.17 -38.78 21.81
C ASP A 27 22.38 -37.51 22.61
N THR A 28 22.74 -37.60 23.89
CA THR A 28 23.04 -36.45 24.76
C THR A 28 24.27 -35.66 24.30
N ALA A 29 25.30 -36.36 23.80
CA ALA A 29 26.51 -35.71 23.27
C ALA A 29 26.23 -34.99 21.95
N GLU A 30 25.42 -35.55 21.05
CA GLU A 30 25.01 -34.95 19.80
C GLU A 30 24.11 -33.72 20.03
N GLU A 31 23.18 -33.80 20.98
CA GLU A 31 22.37 -32.65 21.38
C GLU A 31 23.22 -31.53 21.95
N ALA A 32 24.18 -31.84 22.81
CA ALA A 32 25.08 -30.83 23.39
C ALA A 32 25.98 -30.17 22.34
N GLU A 33 26.42 -30.90 21.32
CA GLU A 33 27.17 -30.34 20.20
C GLU A 33 26.29 -29.44 19.29
N LYS A 34 25.05 -29.84 19.02
CA LYS A 34 24.05 -29.00 18.31
C LYS A 34 23.80 -27.72 19.05
N TRP A 35 23.57 -27.76 20.38
CA TRP A 35 23.38 -26.56 21.20
C TRP A 35 24.59 -25.63 21.18
N LYS A 36 25.79 -26.20 21.19
CA LYS A 36 27.02 -25.41 21.11
C LYS A 36 27.16 -24.67 19.75
N THR A 37 26.80 -25.35 18.66
CA THR A 37 26.78 -24.78 17.32
C THR A 37 25.72 -23.68 17.21
N GLU A 38 24.50 -23.92 17.67
CA GLU A 38 23.43 -22.92 17.67
C GLU A 38 23.81 -21.67 18.46
N ILE A 39 24.46 -21.82 19.64
CA ILE A 39 24.87 -20.68 20.47
C ILE A 39 25.98 -19.88 19.82
N ASN A 40 26.95 -20.54 19.18
CA ASN A 40 28.12 -19.89 18.62
C ASN A 40 27.85 -19.27 17.23
N ASP A 41 27.11 -19.96 16.37
CA ASP A 41 26.96 -19.61 14.97
C ASP A 41 25.71 -18.74 14.73
N ASN A 42 24.68 -18.83 15.60
CA ASN A 42 23.39 -18.15 15.43
C ASN A 42 23.11 -17.04 16.48
N ASP A 43 24.13 -16.58 17.20
CA ASP A 43 24.01 -15.56 18.27
C ASP A 43 22.90 -15.83 19.30
N GLN A 44 22.66 -17.14 19.59
CA GLN A 44 21.65 -17.56 20.55
C GLN A 44 22.15 -17.32 21.98
N LYS A 45 21.26 -16.84 22.85
CA LYS A 45 21.51 -16.70 24.29
C LYS A 45 20.87 -17.85 25.05
N MET A 46 21.46 -18.23 26.18
CA MET A 46 20.87 -19.22 27.09
C MET A 46 20.11 -18.52 28.21
N PHE A 47 18.95 -19.06 28.50
CA PHE A 47 18.06 -18.64 29.56
C PHE A 47 17.70 -19.83 30.42
N SER A 48 17.49 -19.60 31.73
CA SER A 48 16.88 -20.57 32.60
C SER A 48 15.48 -20.14 32.96
N GLY A 49 14.48 -20.93 32.63
CA GLY A 49 13.07 -20.60 32.80
C GLY A 49 12.24 -21.73 33.39
N VAL A 50 11.10 -21.39 33.93
CA VAL A 50 10.08 -22.31 34.41
C VAL A 50 8.71 -21.84 33.93
N PHE A 51 7.88 -22.77 33.51
CA PHE A 51 6.48 -22.49 33.18
C PHE A 51 5.60 -22.97 34.33
N LEU A 52 4.90 -22.06 34.99
CA LEU A 52 4.04 -22.35 36.13
C LEU A 52 2.58 -22.14 35.74
N VAL A 53 1.73 -23.10 36.10
CA VAL A 53 0.27 -23.01 35.92
C VAL A 53 -0.40 -23.12 37.27
N MET A 54 -1.22 -22.13 37.62
CA MET A 54 -2.07 -22.18 38.82
C MET A 54 -3.44 -22.72 38.48
N VAL A 55 -3.85 -23.76 39.21
CA VAL A 55 -5.20 -24.31 39.13
C VAL A 55 -5.95 -23.97 40.42
N LYS A 56 -7.17 -23.46 40.30
CA LYS A 56 -8.03 -23.13 41.42
C LYS A 56 -9.39 -23.78 41.25
N ALA A 57 -9.94 -24.33 42.34
CA ALA A 57 -11.28 -24.86 42.40
C ALA A 57 -11.90 -24.64 43.76
N ASP A 58 -13.21 -24.77 43.90
CA ASP A 58 -13.92 -24.60 45.16
C ASP A 58 -13.95 -25.88 46.01
N THR A 59 -13.78 -27.03 45.35
CA THR A 59 -13.74 -28.35 46.04
C THR A 59 -12.46 -29.14 45.68
N ALA A 60 -12.06 -30.05 46.53
CA ALA A 60 -10.89 -30.94 46.28
C ALA A 60 -11.11 -31.86 45.08
N GLU A 61 -12.36 -32.30 44.85
CA GLU A 61 -12.69 -33.17 43.69
C GLU A 61 -12.57 -32.41 42.38
N GLU A 62 -13.10 -31.20 42.31
CA GLU A 62 -12.93 -30.34 41.13
C GLU A 62 -11.47 -29.98 40.87
N LEU A 63 -10.69 -29.71 41.92
CA LEU A 63 -9.26 -29.44 41.78
C LEU A 63 -8.53 -30.63 41.16
N ALA A 64 -8.85 -31.84 41.62
CA ALA A 64 -8.26 -33.09 41.07
C ALA A 64 -8.66 -33.28 39.60
N ASP A 65 -9.92 -33.03 39.23
CA ASP A 65 -10.40 -33.10 37.85
C ASP A 65 -9.69 -32.09 36.95
N TYR A 66 -9.63 -30.82 37.34
CA TYR A 66 -8.96 -29.76 36.57
C TYR A 66 -7.47 -30.03 36.41
N THR A 67 -6.81 -30.50 37.45
CA THR A 67 -5.38 -30.89 37.39
C THR A 67 -5.18 -32.05 36.41
N SER A 68 -6.04 -33.02 36.42
CA SER A 68 -6.01 -34.17 35.49
C SER A 68 -6.19 -33.68 34.03
N ARG A 69 -7.15 -32.81 33.76
CA ARG A 69 -7.38 -32.24 32.43
C ARG A 69 -6.20 -31.47 31.90
N ILE A 70 -5.54 -30.64 32.75
CA ILE A 70 -4.34 -29.91 32.36
C ILE A 70 -3.19 -30.88 32.03
N LYS A 71 -2.95 -31.88 32.88
CA LYS A 71 -1.95 -32.91 32.60
C LYS A 71 -2.22 -33.67 31.28
N GLN A 72 -3.49 -33.98 31.02
CA GLN A 72 -3.91 -34.63 29.77
C GLN A 72 -3.73 -33.71 28.56
N ALA A 73 -4.07 -32.43 28.68
CA ALA A 73 -3.84 -31.43 27.65
C ALA A 73 -2.34 -31.27 27.34
N GLY A 74 -1.51 -31.16 28.35
CA GLY A 74 -0.05 -31.14 28.19
C GLY A 74 0.51 -32.33 27.43
N ARG A 75 0.11 -33.57 27.84
CA ARG A 75 0.54 -34.79 27.15
C ARG A 75 0.21 -34.85 25.67
N LYS A 76 -0.92 -34.27 25.23
CA LYS A 76 -1.27 -34.16 23.81
C LYS A 76 -0.25 -33.33 23.02
N HIS A 77 0.47 -32.44 23.67
CA HIS A 77 1.47 -31.58 23.09
C HIS A 77 2.89 -31.91 23.54
N VAL A 78 3.09 -33.14 24.07
CA VAL A 78 4.40 -33.61 24.57
C VAL A 78 4.96 -32.74 25.69
N ILE A 79 4.09 -32.11 26.49
CA ILE A 79 4.44 -31.33 27.68
C ILE A 79 4.03 -32.13 28.92
N GLU A 80 4.96 -32.37 29.84
CA GLU A 80 4.69 -33.01 31.10
C GLU A 80 4.59 -31.97 32.22
N PHE A 81 3.42 -31.88 32.87
CA PHE A 81 3.21 -31.04 34.04
C PHE A 81 3.42 -31.84 35.32
N GLU A 82 4.33 -31.40 36.15
CA GLU A 82 4.56 -31.93 37.50
C GLU A 82 3.84 -31.08 38.54
N GLU A 83 3.29 -31.69 39.58
CA GLU A 83 2.71 -30.98 40.71
C GLU A 83 3.79 -30.52 41.67
N THR A 84 3.64 -29.29 42.19
CA THR A 84 4.61 -28.69 43.16
C THR A 84 4.32 -29.12 44.59
N TYR A 85 4.22 -30.44 44.85
CA TYR A 85 3.95 -30.94 46.21
C TYR A 85 4.94 -30.38 47.24
N TYR A 86 4.37 -29.84 48.33
CA TYR A 86 5.10 -29.19 49.45
C TYR A 86 5.85 -27.89 49.08
N HIS A 87 5.66 -27.36 47.84
CA HIS A 87 6.26 -26.14 47.32
C HIS A 87 5.22 -25.23 46.71
N GLN A 88 3.93 -25.37 47.06
CA GLN A 88 2.84 -24.58 46.49
C GLN A 88 2.95 -23.09 46.81
N GLU A 89 3.39 -22.76 48.05
CA GLU A 89 3.55 -21.37 48.45
C GLU A 89 4.67 -20.67 47.68
N GLU A 90 5.82 -21.31 47.54
CA GLU A 90 6.95 -20.77 46.77
C GLU A 90 6.61 -20.68 45.29
N ALA A 91 5.86 -21.64 44.75
CA ALA A 91 5.39 -21.60 43.37
C ALA A 91 4.40 -20.46 43.14
N LEU A 92 3.43 -20.27 44.07
CA LEU A 92 2.49 -19.16 44.01
C LEU A 92 3.21 -17.81 44.08
N ASN A 93 4.14 -17.65 45.02
CA ASN A 93 4.93 -16.43 45.17
C ASN A 93 5.83 -16.17 43.95
N SER A 94 6.27 -17.24 43.22
CA SER A 94 7.03 -17.12 41.97
C SER A 94 6.16 -16.71 40.76
N LEU A 95 4.85 -16.95 40.82
CA LEU A 95 3.87 -16.53 39.80
C LEU A 95 3.51 -15.03 39.95
N LEU A 96 3.67 -14.45 41.13
CA LEU A 96 3.38 -13.04 41.35
C LEU A 96 4.35 -12.15 40.53
N PRO A 97 3.89 -11.03 39.96
CA PRO A 97 4.70 -10.16 39.08
C PRO A 97 5.69 -9.28 39.90
N ILE A 98 6.41 -9.91 40.83
CA ILE A 98 7.39 -9.23 41.71
C ILE A 98 8.85 -9.45 41.26
N GLY A 99 9.04 -10.12 40.10
CA GLY A 99 10.38 -10.34 39.55
C GLY A 99 11.27 -11.29 40.36
N LYS A 100 10.70 -12.12 41.25
CA LYS A 100 11.45 -13.04 42.11
C LYS A 100 10.99 -14.48 41.91
N THR A 101 11.95 -15.36 41.66
CA THR A 101 11.73 -16.81 41.65
C THR A 101 12.37 -17.45 42.86
N TYR A 102 11.61 -18.20 43.64
CA TYR A 102 12.09 -18.80 44.88
C TYR A 102 13.04 -19.96 44.58
N ILE A 103 13.95 -20.22 45.55
CA ILE A 103 15.11 -21.11 45.35
C ILE A 103 14.70 -22.56 45.08
N ASP A 104 13.65 -23.04 45.73
CA ASP A 104 13.18 -24.40 45.58
C ASP A 104 12.57 -24.63 44.18
N VAL A 105 11.85 -23.63 43.65
CA VAL A 105 11.39 -23.63 42.28
C VAL A 105 12.56 -23.61 41.31
N LYS A 106 13.57 -22.77 41.57
CA LYS A 106 14.79 -22.71 40.75
C LYS A 106 15.52 -24.00 40.66
N ARG A 107 15.74 -24.71 41.77
CA ARG A 107 16.55 -25.93 41.81
C ARG A 107 15.89 -27.11 41.14
N ARG A 108 14.57 -27.25 41.21
CA ARG A 108 13.84 -28.42 40.81
C ARG A 108 13.22 -28.33 39.41
N PHE A 109 12.64 -27.17 39.08
CA PHE A 109 11.74 -27.06 37.95
C PHE A 109 12.29 -26.18 36.82
N MET A 110 13.36 -25.43 37.02
CA MET A 110 13.95 -24.64 35.94
C MET A 110 14.59 -25.54 34.87
N ARG A 111 14.45 -25.12 33.65
CA ARG A 111 15.05 -25.73 32.46
C ARG A 111 15.81 -24.66 31.67
N ASP A 112 16.89 -25.11 31.06
CA ASP A 112 17.68 -24.28 30.19
C ASP A 112 17.04 -24.21 28.79
N MET A 113 16.94 -23.04 28.22
CA MET A 113 16.29 -22.75 26.96
C MET A 113 17.14 -21.80 26.15
N THR A 114 17.16 -21.95 24.82
CA THR A 114 17.78 -20.99 23.90
C THR A 114 16.84 -19.81 23.60
N THR A 115 17.36 -18.74 22.99
CA THR A 115 16.55 -17.62 22.50
C THR A 115 15.37 -18.10 21.63
N THR A 116 15.61 -19.05 20.72
CA THR A 116 14.59 -19.64 19.86
C THR A 116 13.49 -20.34 20.66
N ASN A 117 13.84 -21.14 21.69
CA ASN A 117 12.85 -21.81 22.52
C ASN A 117 11.97 -20.81 23.29
N ILE A 118 12.56 -19.72 23.81
CA ILE A 118 11.79 -18.68 24.52
C ILE A 118 10.91 -17.90 23.55
N ALA A 119 11.41 -17.57 22.36
CA ALA A 119 10.65 -16.83 21.37
C ALA A 119 9.35 -17.57 20.98
N THR A 120 9.38 -18.92 20.93
CA THR A 120 8.17 -19.73 20.64
C THR A 120 7.17 -19.76 21.80
N GLN A 121 7.61 -19.43 23.04
CA GLN A 121 6.76 -19.44 24.23
C GLN A 121 6.14 -18.07 24.53
N ILE A 122 6.63 -17.00 23.89
CA ILE A 122 6.03 -15.68 24.04
C ILE A 122 4.74 -15.67 23.21
N PRO A 123 3.58 -15.47 23.82
CA PRO A 123 2.31 -15.48 23.12
C PRO A 123 2.12 -14.13 22.39
N PHE A 124 2.94 -13.82 21.41
CA PHE A 124 2.63 -12.77 20.44
C PHE A 124 1.49 -13.29 19.56
N THR A 125 0.29 -13.31 20.12
CA THR A 125 -0.89 -13.85 19.46
C THR A 125 -1.55 -12.85 18.54
N ASN A 126 -1.31 -11.55 18.75
CA ASN A 126 -1.99 -10.51 18.00
C ASN A 126 -1.00 -9.42 17.57
N THR A 127 -1.10 -9.06 16.31
CA THR A 127 -0.50 -7.84 15.79
C THR A 127 -1.63 -6.84 15.59
N ASP A 128 -1.56 -5.68 16.23
CA ASP A 128 -2.55 -4.61 16.11
C ASP A 128 -1.95 -3.40 15.43
N LEU A 129 -2.79 -2.64 14.74
CA LEU A 129 -2.45 -1.40 14.08
C LEU A 129 -3.32 -0.29 14.65
N GLN A 130 -2.79 0.43 15.63
CA GLN A 130 -3.49 1.50 16.33
C GLN A 130 -2.62 2.75 16.41
N SER A 131 -3.04 3.78 15.71
CA SER A 131 -2.41 5.10 15.77
C SER A 131 -2.88 5.88 16.98
N HIS A 132 -1.97 6.61 17.61
CA HIS A 132 -2.28 7.59 18.65
C HIS A 132 -2.51 9.00 18.11
N SER A 133 -2.43 9.20 16.78
CA SER A 133 -2.69 10.49 16.16
C SER A 133 -4.17 10.87 16.25
N PRO A 134 -4.52 12.11 16.60
CA PRO A 134 -5.91 12.59 16.53
C PRO A 134 -6.44 12.66 15.10
N LEU A 135 -5.56 12.61 14.12
CA LEU A 135 -5.89 12.61 12.69
C LEU A 135 -5.95 11.20 12.09
N ALA A 136 -5.73 10.16 12.90
CA ALA A 136 -5.78 8.78 12.44
C ALA A 136 -7.15 8.44 11.81
N ASN A 137 -7.11 7.79 10.66
CA ASN A 137 -8.29 7.30 9.98
C ASN A 137 -8.66 5.89 10.49
N TYR A 138 -9.95 5.58 10.51
CA TYR A 138 -10.46 4.26 10.86
C TYR A 138 -10.51 3.36 9.61
N TYR A 139 -9.94 2.17 9.72
CA TYR A 139 -9.88 1.21 8.61
C TYR A 139 -10.68 -0.07 8.84
N GLY A 140 -11.27 -0.23 10.01
CA GLY A 140 -12.07 -1.42 10.34
C GLY A 140 -11.61 -2.07 11.65
N GLN A 141 -11.87 -3.37 11.77
CA GLN A 141 -11.49 -4.20 12.90
C GLN A 141 -10.50 -5.29 12.48
N ASN A 142 -9.57 -5.60 13.36
CA ASN A 142 -8.65 -6.72 13.18
C ASN A 142 -9.40 -8.04 13.35
N GLN A 143 -9.37 -8.92 12.36
CA GLN A 143 -10.09 -10.20 12.37
C GLN A 143 -9.57 -11.19 13.42
N ILE A 144 -8.39 -10.95 14.02
CA ILE A 144 -7.79 -11.82 15.04
C ILE A 144 -8.11 -11.29 16.44
N SER A 145 -7.80 -10.02 16.71
CA SER A 145 -7.95 -9.42 18.04
C SER A 145 -9.31 -8.77 18.29
N ASN A 146 -10.07 -8.49 17.23
CA ASN A 146 -11.27 -7.66 17.20
C ASN A 146 -11.03 -6.20 17.65
N ASN A 147 -9.76 -5.78 17.77
CA ASN A 147 -9.43 -4.40 18.04
C ASN A 147 -9.66 -3.51 16.81
N ILE A 148 -9.94 -2.23 17.05
CA ILE A 148 -10.07 -1.26 15.96
C ILE A 148 -8.72 -1.05 15.28
N ILE A 149 -8.76 -0.85 13.96
CA ILE A 149 -7.60 -0.50 13.15
C ILE A 149 -7.67 0.98 12.85
N THR A 150 -6.66 1.73 13.29
CA THR A 150 -6.50 3.16 13.01
C THR A 150 -5.08 3.46 12.53
N LEU A 151 -4.96 4.38 11.57
CA LEU A 151 -3.68 4.75 10.97
C LEU A 151 -3.72 6.22 10.52
N ASP A 152 -2.68 6.97 10.85
CA ASP A 152 -2.36 8.25 10.24
C ASP A 152 -1.20 8.07 9.26
N ARG A 153 -1.51 7.96 7.96
CA ARG A 153 -0.53 7.67 6.93
C ARG A 153 0.63 8.68 6.86
N GLN A 154 0.40 9.92 7.29
CA GLN A 154 1.42 10.98 7.26
C GLN A 154 2.36 10.95 8.48
N ARG A 155 1.88 10.45 9.63
CA ARG A 155 2.63 10.47 10.89
C ARG A 155 3.21 9.11 11.25
N ASP A 156 2.48 8.05 10.95
CA ASP A 156 2.84 6.69 11.38
C ASP A 156 3.73 5.97 10.37
N LEU A 157 3.82 6.49 9.13
CA LEU A 157 4.60 5.91 8.04
C LEU A 157 5.71 6.87 7.59
N GLU A 158 6.82 6.33 7.09
CA GLU A 158 7.89 7.13 6.49
C GLU A 158 7.45 7.73 5.16
N THR A 159 6.54 7.04 4.45
CA THR A 159 5.88 7.52 3.24
C THR A 159 4.38 7.28 3.29
N ALA A 160 3.61 8.35 3.08
CA ALA A 160 2.15 8.27 3.03
C ALA A 160 1.59 7.62 1.74
N SER A 161 2.44 7.30 0.76
CA SER A 161 2.05 6.67 -0.50
C SER A 161 1.43 5.31 -0.27
N GLY A 162 0.39 4.96 -1.05
CA GLY A 162 -0.32 3.70 -0.84
C GLY A 162 -0.78 3.01 -2.12
N VAL A 163 -0.99 1.70 -2.03
CA VAL A 163 -1.50 0.88 -3.14
C VAL A 163 -2.60 -0.04 -2.61
N ILE A 164 -3.71 -0.11 -3.34
CA ILE A 164 -4.85 -0.96 -3.02
C ILE A 164 -5.02 -1.98 -4.15
N LEU A 165 -4.81 -3.25 -3.82
CA LEU A 165 -4.81 -4.37 -4.75
C LEU A 165 -5.98 -5.30 -4.47
N GLY A 166 -6.80 -5.59 -5.50
CA GLY A 166 -7.92 -6.51 -5.33
C GLY A 166 -8.48 -6.98 -6.67
N SER A 167 -8.80 -8.26 -6.79
CA SER A 167 -9.45 -8.78 -7.98
C SER A 167 -10.85 -8.15 -8.20
N SER A 168 -11.40 -8.27 -9.39
CA SER A 168 -12.78 -7.83 -9.67
C SER A 168 -13.76 -8.47 -8.69
N GLY A 169 -14.70 -7.68 -8.16
CA GLY A 169 -15.67 -8.12 -7.16
C GLY A 169 -15.10 -8.34 -5.74
N SER A 170 -13.88 -7.88 -5.47
CA SER A 170 -13.26 -7.97 -4.13
C SER A 170 -13.75 -6.92 -3.12
N GLY A 171 -14.56 -5.95 -3.53
CA GLY A 171 -14.98 -4.81 -2.72
C GLY A 171 -14.00 -3.63 -2.72
N LYS A 172 -13.09 -3.58 -3.71
CA LYS A 172 -12.06 -2.55 -3.84
C LYS A 172 -12.63 -1.13 -3.85
N SER A 173 -13.58 -0.84 -4.74
CA SER A 173 -14.20 0.48 -4.88
C SER A 173 -14.97 0.89 -3.62
N VAL A 174 -15.66 -0.04 -2.98
CA VAL A 174 -16.33 0.20 -1.69
C VAL A 174 -15.29 0.56 -0.63
N PHE A 175 -14.22 -0.20 -0.50
CA PHE A 175 -13.15 0.09 0.46
C PHE A 175 -12.54 1.48 0.24
N VAL A 176 -12.19 1.83 -1.01
CA VAL A 176 -11.61 3.14 -1.34
C VAL A 176 -12.55 4.27 -0.99
N LYS A 177 -13.82 4.14 -1.36
CA LYS A 177 -14.84 5.15 -1.09
C LYS A 177 -15.05 5.36 0.41
N THR A 178 -15.19 4.28 1.19
CA THR A 178 -15.53 4.35 2.62
C THR A 178 -14.35 4.62 3.54
N ASN A 179 -13.18 4.06 3.22
CA ASN A 179 -12.03 4.14 4.11
C ASN A 179 -11.02 5.23 3.72
N GLU A 180 -11.08 5.74 2.49
CA GLU A 180 -10.15 6.74 2.00
C GLU A 180 -10.84 8.05 1.60
N ILE A 181 -11.75 8.02 0.60
CA ILE A 181 -12.28 9.24 -0.03
C ILE A 181 -13.26 9.97 0.89
N ILE A 182 -14.30 9.30 1.39
CA ILE A 182 -15.30 9.94 2.26
C ILE A 182 -14.66 10.50 3.54
N PRO A 183 -13.81 9.74 4.26
CA PRO A 183 -13.07 10.31 5.40
C PRO A 183 -12.19 11.49 5.03
N ALA A 184 -11.53 11.47 3.86
CA ALA A 184 -10.72 12.59 3.40
C ALA A 184 -11.55 13.86 3.23
N ILE A 185 -12.71 13.76 2.59
CA ILE A 185 -13.60 14.90 2.35
C ILE A 185 -14.19 15.45 3.66
N LEU A 186 -14.69 14.57 4.54
CA LEU A 186 -15.43 14.99 5.74
C LEU A 186 -14.53 15.45 6.89
N ARG A 187 -13.38 14.81 7.08
CA ARG A 187 -12.48 15.08 8.22
C ARG A 187 -11.41 16.12 7.92
N PHE A 188 -11.08 16.31 6.65
CA PHE A 188 -10.02 17.21 6.21
C PHE A 188 -10.56 18.25 5.19
N PRO A 189 -11.41 19.19 5.62
CA PRO A 189 -12.09 20.11 4.69
C PRO A 189 -11.13 21.03 3.93
N ASN A 190 -9.92 21.22 4.42
CA ASN A 190 -8.89 21.99 3.74
C ASN A 190 -8.08 21.19 2.72
N ASP A 191 -8.09 19.85 2.81
CA ASP A 191 -7.39 18.99 1.87
C ASP A 191 -8.06 19.03 0.49
N ARG A 192 -7.30 18.74 -0.55
CA ARG A 192 -7.80 18.52 -1.91
C ARG A 192 -7.83 17.04 -2.22
N VAL A 193 -8.90 16.61 -2.87
CA VAL A 193 -9.12 15.22 -3.29
C VAL A 193 -9.22 15.19 -4.80
N ILE A 194 -8.26 14.56 -5.46
CA ILE A 194 -8.22 14.38 -6.90
C ILE A 194 -8.38 12.90 -7.22
N ILE A 195 -9.34 12.58 -8.09
CA ILE A 195 -9.64 11.19 -8.47
C ILE A 195 -9.50 11.07 -9.99
N VAL A 196 -8.66 10.15 -10.44
CA VAL A 196 -8.59 9.73 -11.84
C VAL A 196 -9.43 8.48 -11.99
N ASP A 197 -10.56 8.60 -12.71
CA ASP A 197 -11.64 7.61 -12.79
C ASP A 197 -11.87 7.13 -14.22
N PRO A 198 -11.19 6.05 -14.65
CA PRO A 198 -11.36 5.52 -16.00
C PRO A 198 -12.68 4.77 -16.25
N GLU A 199 -13.38 4.37 -15.20
CA GLU A 199 -14.57 3.51 -15.29
C GLU A 199 -15.87 4.18 -14.79
N GLU A 200 -15.81 5.45 -14.37
CA GLU A 200 -16.94 6.22 -13.81
C GLU A 200 -17.53 5.62 -12.52
N GLU A 201 -16.66 5.08 -11.67
CA GLU A 201 -17.08 4.47 -10.41
C GLU A 201 -17.33 5.48 -9.29
N TYR A 202 -16.80 6.71 -9.39
CA TYR A 202 -16.83 7.73 -8.33
C TYR A 202 -17.83 8.86 -8.58
N ALA A 203 -18.59 8.83 -9.68
CA ALA A 203 -19.51 9.89 -10.05
C ALA A 203 -20.61 10.13 -9.00
N ASP A 204 -21.17 9.09 -8.37
CA ASP A 204 -22.22 9.21 -7.35
C ASP A 204 -21.71 9.91 -6.09
N ILE A 205 -20.53 9.54 -5.61
CA ILE A 205 -19.87 10.22 -4.51
C ILE A 205 -19.56 11.68 -4.91
N GLY A 206 -19.04 11.88 -6.11
CA GLY A 206 -18.79 13.22 -6.60
C GLY A 206 -20.02 14.12 -6.54
N ARG A 207 -21.17 13.63 -7.01
CA ARG A 207 -22.44 14.36 -6.93
C ARG A 207 -22.89 14.62 -5.49
N ALA A 208 -22.76 13.63 -4.61
CA ALA A 208 -23.16 13.73 -3.20
C ALA A 208 -22.33 14.79 -2.43
N PHE A 209 -21.04 14.95 -2.76
CA PHE A 209 -20.14 15.88 -2.09
C PHE A 209 -19.80 17.13 -2.90
N GLY A 210 -20.53 17.44 -3.97
CA GLY A 210 -20.35 18.66 -4.75
C GLY A 210 -19.02 18.72 -5.50
N ALA A 211 -18.49 17.57 -5.93
CA ALA A 211 -17.26 17.50 -6.70
C ALA A 211 -17.40 18.17 -8.09
N GLN A 212 -16.31 18.74 -8.58
CA GLN A 212 -16.17 19.07 -9.98
C GLN A 212 -15.86 17.80 -10.77
N ILE A 213 -16.83 17.32 -11.56
CA ILE A 213 -16.65 16.16 -12.45
C ILE A 213 -16.28 16.68 -13.84
N ILE A 214 -15.14 16.26 -14.34
CA ILE A 214 -14.57 16.64 -15.63
C ILE A 214 -14.66 15.43 -16.56
N ASP A 215 -15.66 15.45 -17.45
CA ASP A 215 -15.84 14.42 -18.46
C ASP A 215 -14.93 14.65 -19.66
N ILE A 216 -13.97 13.76 -19.89
CA ILE A 216 -12.98 13.87 -20.97
C ILE A 216 -13.35 12.89 -22.09
N TYR A 217 -13.83 13.44 -23.21
CA TYR A 217 -14.13 12.69 -24.44
C TYR A 217 -14.25 13.64 -25.63
N PRO A 218 -14.06 13.17 -26.88
CA PRO A 218 -14.21 14.01 -28.08
C PRO A 218 -15.60 14.62 -28.18
N GLY A 219 -15.65 15.96 -28.35
CA GLY A 219 -16.92 16.72 -28.42
C GLY A 219 -17.51 17.12 -27.07
N THR A 220 -16.82 16.90 -25.97
CA THR A 220 -17.19 17.45 -24.65
C THR A 220 -17.23 18.99 -24.69
N LYS A 221 -18.03 19.59 -23.79
CA LYS A 221 -18.02 21.02 -23.55
C LYS A 221 -17.13 21.45 -22.37
N THR A 222 -16.60 20.48 -21.66
CA THR A 222 -15.62 20.68 -20.60
C THR A 222 -14.21 20.60 -21.17
N HIS A 223 -13.44 21.65 -21.01
CA HIS A 223 -12.12 21.78 -21.59
C HIS A 223 -11.06 21.98 -20.52
N PHE A 224 -9.93 21.35 -20.77
CA PHE A 224 -8.74 21.41 -19.94
C PHE A 224 -7.54 21.67 -20.84
N ASN A 225 -6.92 22.84 -20.71
CA ASN A 225 -5.84 23.25 -21.58
C ASN A 225 -4.53 22.54 -21.25
N LEU A 226 -3.99 21.80 -22.20
CA LEU A 226 -2.68 21.15 -22.05
C LEU A 226 -1.56 22.16 -21.74
N MET A 227 -1.65 23.35 -22.31
CA MET A 227 -0.62 24.38 -22.17
C MET A 227 -0.80 25.25 -20.93
N ASP A 228 -1.78 24.99 -20.05
CA ASP A 228 -1.91 25.74 -18.83
C ASP A 228 -0.68 25.58 -17.94
N ILE A 229 -0.20 26.72 -17.47
CA ILE A 229 0.85 26.82 -16.47
C ILE A 229 0.26 27.62 -15.31
N PRO A 230 0.04 27.00 -14.15
CA PRO A 230 -0.41 27.73 -12.97
C PRO A 230 0.58 28.84 -12.63
N ASN A 231 0.07 30.04 -12.35
CA ASN A 231 0.90 31.17 -11.90
C ASN A 231 2.05 31.56 -12.86
N LEU A 232 1.76 31.66 -14.15
CA LEU A 232 2.74 31.97 -15.19
C LEU A 232 3.62 33.20 -14.87
N ASP A 233 3.05 34.24 -14.23
CA ASP A 233 3.79 35.45 -13.83
C ASP A 233 4.79 35.22 -12.70
N LYS A 234 4.50 34.33 -11.77
CA LYS A 234 5.45 33.88 -10.71
C LYS A 234 6.58 33.08 -11.30
N LEU A 235 6.27 32.21 -12.23
CA LEU A 235 7.22 31.30 -12.86
C LEU A 235 8.19 32.03 -13.79
N ARG A 236 7.72 33.02 -14.54
CA ARG A 236 8.58 33.93 -15.35
C ARG A 236 9.61 34.68 -14.50
N LYS A 237 9.28 34.97 -13.23
CA LYS A 237 10.21 35.63 -12.29
C LYS A 237 11.22 34.67 -11.62
N GLU A 238 10.89 33.40 -11.51
CA GLU A 238 11.72 32.41 -10.82
C GLU A 238 12.69 31.64 -11.74
N ASP A 239 12.76 32.02 -13.02
CA ASP A 239 13.66 31.45 -14.04
C ASP A 239 13.61 29.90 -14.13
N LYS A 240 12.41 29.34 -13.95
CA LYS A 240 12.18 27.90 -14.03
C LYS A 240 11.83 27.50 -15.46
N ASP A 241 12.41 26.41 -15.94
CA ASP A 241 12.18 25.85 -17.27
C ASP A 241 10.83 25.13 -17.38
N PHE A 242 9.72 25.90 -17.29
CA PHE A 242 8.37 25.36 -17.46
C PHE A 242 8.00 25.16 -18.93
N VAL A 243 8.54 26.02 -19.79
CA VAL A 243 8.28 25.92 -21.22
C VAL A 243 8.90 24.64 -21.77
N GLY A 244 10.13 24.28 -21.35
CA GLY A 244 10.77 23.02 -21.69
C GLY A 244 10.01 21.79 -21.15
N GLN A 245 9.38 21.90 -19.96
CA GLN A 245 8.51 20.83 -19.46
C GLN A 245 7.26 20.68 -20.32
N LYS A 246 6.62 21.77 -20.76
CA LYS A 246 5.47 21.74 -21.69
C LYS A 246 5.87 21.23 -23.07
N SER A 247 7.04 21.64 -23.57
CA SER A 247 7.63 21.09 -24.80
C SER A 247 7.76 19.58 -24.72
N SER A 248 8.32 19.07 -23.61
CA SER A 248 8.44 17.62 -23.37
C SER A 248 7.08 16.91 -23.29
N LEU A 249 6.07 17.55 -22.67
CA LEU A 249 4.72 17.00 -22.61
C LEU A 249 4.08 16.92 -24.00
N ILE A 250 4.21 17.98 -24.83
CA ILE A 250 3.71 17.99 -26.21
C ILE A 250 4.45 16.96 -27.06
N MET A 251 5.75 16.78 -26.85
CA MET A 251 6.53 15.74 -27.51
C MET A 251 5.99 14.35 -27.17
N GLY A 252 5.79 14.04 -25.89
CA GLY A 252 5.16 12.79 -25.46
C GLY A 252 3.75 12.58 -26.00
N LEU A 253 2.98 13.66 -26.26
CA LEU A 253 1.73 13.59 -27.00
C LEU A 253 1.97 13.03 -28.40
N PHE A 254 2.89 13.63 -29.15
CA PHE A 254 3.13 13.23 -30.54
C PHE A 254 3.72 11.83 -30.65
N GLU A 255 4.59 11.42 -29.74
CA GLU A 255 5.09 10.04 -29.64
C GLU A 255 3.98 9.01 -29.45
N ASN A 256 2.95 9.34 -28.67
CA ASN A 256 1.78 8.46 -28.48
C ASN A 256 0.82 8.43 -29.68
N ILE A 257 0.73 9.51 -30.44
CA ILE A 257 -0.24 9.69 -31.51
C ILE A 257 0.34 9.31 -32.86
N LEU A 258 1.56 9.75 -33.14
CA LEU A 258 2.25 9.51 -34.40
C LEU A 258 2.93 8.13 -34.38
N GLN A 259 3.14 7.55 -35.56
CA GLN A 259 3.86 6.27 -35.64
C GLN A 259 5.37 6.45 -35.51
N GLU A 260 5.87 7.62 -35.87
CA GLU A 260 7.28 7.96 -35.85
C GLU A 260 7.44 9.48 -35.63
N VAL A 261 8.27 9.88 -34.68
CA VAL A 261 8.67 11.26 -34.41
C VAL A 261 10.15 11.38 -34.75
N THR A 262 10.49 12.28 -35.65
CA THR A 262 11.87 12.51 -36.11
C THR A 262 12.59 13.53 -35.24
N ASP A 263 13.93 13.62 -35.33
CA ASP A 263 14.71 14.65 -34.64
C ASP A 263 14.33 16.08 -35.09
N ASP A 264 13.87 16.23 -36.34
CA ASP A 264 13.37 17.49 -36.86
C ASP A 264 12.02 17.85 -36.23
N ASP A 265 11.10 16.87 -36.08
CA ASP A 265 9.83 17.05 -35.37
C ASP A 265 10.10 17.50 -33.90
N VAL A 266 11.06 16.87 -33.22
CA VAL A 266 11.46 17.22 -31.84
C VAL A 266 11.92 18.70 -31.75
N SER A 267 12.77 19.12 -32.70
CA SER A 267 13.30 20.50 -32.75
C SER A 267 12.19 21.51 -33.05
N LEU A 268 11.25 21.17 -33.92
CA LEU A 268 10.07 21.98 -34.25
C LEU A 268 9.14 22.13 -33.06
N ILE A 269 8.82 21.02 -32.37
CA ILE A 269 7.94 21.00 -31.18
C ILE A 269 8.52 21.94 -30.10
N ASP A 270 9.79 21.81 -29.83
CA ASP A 270 10.45 22.65 -28.81
C ASP A 270 10.40 24.15 -29.19
N ARG A 271 10.87 24.49 -30.38
CA ARG A 271 10.88 25.86 -30.89
C ARG A 271 9.47 26.49 -30.89
N VAL A 272 8.47 25.79 -31.45
CA VAL A 272 7.13 26.33 -31.56
C VAL A 272 6.48 26.49 -30.17
N THR A 273 6.74 25.59 -29.24
CA THR A 273 6.26 25.72 -27.87
C THR A 273 6.83 26.95 -27.20
N HIS A 274 8.13 27.21 -27.33
CA HIS A 274 8.75 28.44 -26.84
C HIS A 274 8.15 29.69 -27.48
N LEU A 275 7.98 29.70 -28.81
CA LEU A 275 7.38 30.84 -29.53
C LEU A 275 5.94 31.13 -29.05
N CYS A 276 5.14 30.12 -28.72
CA CYS A 276 3.79 30.31 -28.19
C CYS A 276 3.80 31.19 -26.91
N TYR A 277 4.66 30.86 -25.94
CA TYR A 277 4.73 31.63 -24.69
C TYR A 277 5.46 32.96 -24.81
N GLU A 278 6.24 33.15 -25.85
CA GLU A 278 6.87 34.45 -26.16
C GLU A 278 5.90 35.44 -26.85
N GLN A 279 5.11 34.92 -27.83
CA GLN A 279 4.23 35.76 -28.63
C GLN A 279 2.88 36.03 -27.95
N ILE A 280 2.34 35.06 -27.22
CA ILE A 280 1.06 35.16 -26.54
C ILE A 280 1.30 35.46 -25.07
N THR A 281 1.14 36.72 -24.70
CA THR A 281 1.45 37.21 -23.34
C THR A 281 0.21 37.66 -22.55
N ASP A 282 -0.92 37.82 -23.19
CA ASP A 282 -2.19 38.29 -22.63
C ASP A 282 -3.03 37.17 -22.03
N ARG A 283 -2.77 35.92 -22.43
CA ARG A 283 -3.42 34.70 -21.95
C ARG A 283 -2.46 33.50 -22.02
N THR A 284 -2.88 32.39 -21.50
CA THR A 284 -2.18 31.12 -21.75
C THR A 284 -2.43 30.67 -23.17
N PRO A 285 -1.38 30.28 -23.95
CA PRO A 285 -1.57 29.72 -25.28
C PRO A 285 -2.32 28.40 -25.24
N THR A 286 -2.91 28.02 -26.36
CA THR A 286 -3.61 26.75 -26.56
C THR A 286 -2.93 25.92 -27.65
N LEU A 287 -3.27 24.64 -27.77
CA LEU A 287 -2.78 23.83 -28.89
C LEU A 287 -3.24 24.35 -30.27
N LYS A 288 -4.31 25.17 -30.33
CA LYS A 288 -4.71 25.83 -31.58
C LYS A 288 -3.69 26.90 -31.98
N ASP A 289 -3.29 27.71 -31.01
CA ASP A 289 -2.24 28.72 -31.21
C ASP A 289 -0.92 28.06 -31.60
N TRP A 290 -0.56 26.98 -30.92
CA TRP A 290 0.62 26.20 -31.22
C TRP A 290 0.61 25.69 -32.67
N HIS A 291 -0.52 25.18 -33.13
CA HIS A 291 -0.68 24.73 -34.52
C HIS A 291 -0.58 25.87 -35.52
N ASP A 292 -1.14 27.05 -35.21
CA ASP A 292 -1.05 28.22 -36.08
C ASP A 292 0.40 28.69 -36.21
N ILE A 293 1.13 28.79 -35.12
CA ILE A 293 2.55 29.16 -35.11
C ILE A 293 3.41 28.10 -35.83
N LEU A 294 3.04 26.80 -35.74
CA LEU A 294 3.71 25.74 -36.48
C LEU A 294 3.55 25.90 -37.99
N LEU A 295 2.38 26.29 -38.47
CA LEU A 295 2.11 26.55 -39.88
C LEU A 295 2.89 27.77 -40.43
N GLU A 296 3.31 28.69 -39.56
CA GLU A 296 4.13 29.85 -39.95
C GLU A 296 5.63 29.52 -40.12
N GLN A 297 6.04 28.31 -39.72
CA GLN A 297 7.43 27.89 -39.86
C GLN A 297 7.77 27.57 -41.31
N PRO A 298 8.99 27.93 -41.80
CA PRO A 298 9.33 27.81 -43.23
C PRO A 298 9.66 26.39 -43.68
N GLU A 299 9.90 25.45 -42.75
CA GLU A 299 10.33 24.10 -43.06
C GLU A 299 9.17 23.22 -43.58
N GLU A 300 9.45 22.32 -44.55
CA GLU A 300 8.47 21.34 -45.08
C GLU A 300 8.01 20.37 -43.98
N GLU A 301 8.91 20.02 -43.07
CA GLU A 301 8.66 19.18 -41.88
C GLU A 301 7.59 19.79 -41.00
N ALA A 302 7.58 21.12 -40.85
CA ALA A 302 6.57 21.84 -40.07
C ALA A 302 5.18 21.70 -40.67
N GLN A 303 5.03 21.76 -42.01
CA GLN A 303 3.78 21.53 -42.71
C GLN A 303 3.30 20.09 -42.55
N SER A 304 4.26 19.13 -42.60
CA SER A 304 3.98 17.72 -42.38
C SER A 304 3.48 17.47 -40.94
N LEU A 305 4.17 18.02 -39.95
CA LEU A 305 3.80 17.89 -38.55
C LEU A 305 2.45 18.55 -38.26
N ALA A 306 2.19 19.72 -38.83
CA ALA A 306 0.90 20.41 -38.71
C ALA A 306 -0.25 19.53 -39.26
N LEU A 307 -0.09 18.93 -40.43
CA LEU A 307 -1.09 18.01 -41.00
C LEU A 307 -1.31 16.78 -40.09
N LYS A 308 -0.23 16.20 -39.54
CA LYS A 308 -0.32 15.03 -38.64
C LYS A 308 -1.02 15.39 -37.32
N SER A 309 -0.87 16.62 -36.83
CA SER A 309 -1.43 17.10 -35.53
C SER A 309 -2.83 17.71 -35.69
N GLU A 310 -3.32 17.98 -36.89
CA GLU A 310 -4.56 18.71 -37.17
C GLU A 310 -5.78 18.12 -36.44
N SER A 311 -5.91 16.81 -36.38
CA SER A 311 -7.05 16.16 -35.70
C SER A 311 -7.10 16.41 -34.19
N TYR A 312 -5.97 16.71 -33.58
CA TYR A 312 -5.85 16.94 -32.13
C TYR A 312 -5.79 18.42 -31.73
N THR A 313 -5.52 19.27 -32.69
CA THR A 313 -5.40 20.72 -32.48
C THR A 313 -6.64 21.48 -32.96
N LYS A 314 -7.18 21.14 -34.14
CA LYS A 314 -8.32 21.80 -34.78
C LYS A 314 -9.43 20.85 -35.24
N GLY A 315 -9.19 19.55 -35.17
CA GLY A 315 -10.12 18.51 -35.67
C GLY A 315 -11.02 17.94 -34.58
N SER A 316 -11.55 16.74 -34.82
CA SER A 316 -12.55 16.10 -33.96
C SER A 316 -12.02 15.59 -32.60
N GLN A 317 -10.71 15.59 -32.40
CA GLN A 317 -10.05 15.09 -31.18
C GLN A 317 -9.37 16.22 -30.39
N ASP A 318 -9.82 17.45 -30.55
CA ASP A 318 -9.23 18.69 -30.03
C ASP A 318 -9.58 19.01 -28.56
N ILE A 319 -9.86 18.01 -27.75
CA ILE A 319 -10.35 18.15 -26.37
C ILE A 319 -9.41 18.97 -25.45
N PHE A 320 -8.10 18.98 -25.71
CA PHE A 320 -7.08 19.70 -24.96
C PHE A 320 -6.60 20.97 -25.64
N ALA A 321 -7.30 21.40 -26.70
CA ALA A 321 -6.90 22.54 -27.53
C ALA A 321 -7.69 23.84 -27.25
N TYR A 322 -8.44 23.88 -26.15
CA TYR A 322 -9.23 25.04 -25.73
C TYR A 322 -8.75 25.57 -24.37
N GLU A 323 -9.10 26.81 -24.07
CA GLU A 323 -8.90 27.37 -22.73
C GLU A 323 -9.66 26.53 -21.67
N THR A 324 -9.07 26.38 -20.50
CA THR A 324 -9.69 25.67 -19.38
C THR A 324 -10.95 26.41 -18.93
N ASN A 325 -12.07 25.72 -18.88
CA ASN A 325 -13.38 26.25 -18.51
C ASN A 325 -14.02 25.53 -17.31
N VAL A 326 -13.24 24.76 -16.54
CA VAL A 326 -13.67 24.04 -15.36
C VAL A 326 -13.02 24.59 -14.10
N ASP A 327 -13.71 24.45 -12.96
CA ASP A 327 -13.16 24.86 -11.67
C ASP A 327 -12.23 23.78 -11.11
N LEU A 328 -10.93 23.96 -11.28
CA LEU A 328 -9.90 23.06 -10.80
C LEU A 328 -9.51 23.34 -9.34
N ASN A 329 -10.06 24.38 -8.70
CA ASN A 329 -9.83 24.72 -7.30
C ASN A 329 -10.89 24.12 -6.35
N ASN A 330 -11.84 23.34 -6.87
CA ASN A 330 -12.83 22.65 -6.05
C ASN A 330 -12.11 21.68 -5.07
N GLN A 331 -12.70 21.48 -3.87
CA GLN A 331 -12.16 20.55 -2.89
C GLN A 331 -12.02 19.13 -3.47
N VAL A 332 -12.97 18.71 -4.31
CA VAL A 332 -12.98 17.38 -4.94
C VAL A 332 -13.06 17.54 -6.45
N VAL A 333 -12.07 17.02 -7.15
CA VAL A 333 -12.01 17.01 -8.61
C VAL A 333 -11.95 15.56 -9.10
N ILE A 334 -12.81 15.20 -10.02
CA ILE A 334 -12.88 13.86 -10.61
C ILE A 334 -12.69 13.96 -12.11
N PHE A 335 -11.63 13.35 -12.62
CA PHE A 335 -11.38 13.20 -14.06
C PHE A 335 -12.01 11.89 -14.56
N ASN A 336 -13.15 11.99 -15.24
CA ASN A 336 -13.86 10.85 -15.81
C ASN A 336 -13.40 10.57 -17.23
N LEU A 337 -12.84 9.38 -17.44
CA LEU A 337 -12.25 8.94 -18.72
C LEU A 337 -13.02 7.81 -19.40
N LYS A 338 -14.17 7.40 -18.87
CA LYS A 338 -14.91 6.21 -19.34
C LYS A 338 -15.24 6.25 -20.84
N LYS A 339 -15.58 7.42 -21.37
CA LYS A 339 -15.93 7.62 -22.77
C LYS A 339 -14.73 7.82 -23.68
N LEU A 340 -13.52 7.84 -23.11
CA LEU A 340 -12.27 8.03 -23.84
C LEU A 340 -11.66 6.69 -24.21
N SER A 341 -11.29 6.52 -25.48
CA SER A 341 -10.73 5.27 -25.98
C SER A 341 -9.57 5.51 -26.96
N GLY A 342 -8.87 4.44 -27.32
CA GLY A 342 -7.79 4.46 -28.30
C GLY A 342 -6.59 5.28 -27.83
N LYS A 343 -5.90 5.92 -28.78
CA LYS A 343 -4.66 6.67 -28.55
C LYS A 343 -4.80 7.92 -27.67
N LEU A 344 -6.03 8.45 -27.51
CA LEU A 344 -6.28 9.61 -26.67
C LEU A 344 -6.23 9.29 -25.17
N LYS A 345 -6.54 8.05 -24.76
CA LYS A 345 -6.58 7.69 -23.34
C LYS A 345 -5.21 7.80 -22.66
N PRO A 346 -4.13 7.19 -23.19
CA PRO A 346 -2.78 7.37 -22.64
C PRO A 346 -2.36 8.84 -22.57
N PHE A 347 -2.66 9.61 -23.62
CA PHE A 347 -2.35 11.02 -23.67
C PHE A 347 -3.10 11.82 -22.60
N ALA A 348 -4.42 11.62 -22.47
CA ALA A 348 -5.22 12.28 -21.43
C ALA A 348 -4.68 12.00 -20.02
N LEU A 349 -4.23 10.78 -19.78
CA LEU A 349 -3.60 10.41 -18.51
C LEU A 349 -2.32 11.23 -18.26
N MET A 350 -1.48 11.46 -19.26
CA MET A 350 -0.27 12.29 -19.14
C MET A 350 -0.62 13.75 -18.85
N VAL A 351 -1.64 14.33 -19.51
CA VAL A 351 -2.11 15.70 -19.25
C VAL A 351 -2.63 15.84 -17.82
N ILE A 352 -3.42 14.88 -17.36
CA ILE A 352 -3.94 14.87 -15.98
C ILE A 352 -2.80 14.76 -14.97
N GLN A 353 -1.80 13.91 -15.24
CA GLN A 353 -0.63 13.76 -14.38
C GLN A 353 0.19 15.05 -14.30
N ASP A 354 0.40 15.73 -15.42
CA ASP A 354 1.07 17.03 -15.43
C ASP A 354 0.30 18.08 -14.61
N TYR A 355 -1.03 18.15 -14.76
CA TYR A 355 -1.87 19.00 -13.94
C TYR A 355 -1.74 18.67 -12.45
N ILE A 356 -1.85 17.38 -12.08
CA ILE A 356 -1.71 16.95 -10.69
C ILE A 356 -0.34 17.34 -10.13
N TRP A 357 0.71 17.14 -10.91
CA TRP A 357 2.07 17.52 -10.52
C TRP A 357 2.18 19.02 -10.25
N GLN A 358 1.71 19.86 -11.17
CA GLN A 358 1.76 21.31 -11.03
C GLN A 358 0.91 21.78 -9.85
N HIS A 359 -0.31 21.26 -9.72
CA HIS A 359 -1.20 21.59 -8.61
C HIS A 359 -0.56 21.27 -7.24
N VAL A 360 0.05 20.10 -7.10
CA VAL A 360 0.73 19.70 -5.85
C VAL A 360 1.96 20.58 -5.56
N VAL A 361 2.73 20.93 -6.57
CA VAL A 361 3.94 21.77 -6.41
C VAL A 361 3.55 23.21 -6.01
N ASP A 362 2.54 23.78 -6.64
CA ASP A 362 2.11 25.15 -6.40
C ASP A 362 1.52 25.35 -5.01
N HIS A 363 0.83 24.35 -4.48
CA HIS A 363 0.12 24.43 -3.19
C HIS A 363 0.79 23.62 -2.07
N LYS A 364 2.08 23.34 -2.21
CA LYS A 364 2.85 22.48 -1.34
C LYS A 364 2.68 22.72 0.17
N ASP A 365 2.63 23.99 0.58
CA ASP A 365 2.59 24.39 1.99
C ASP A 365 1.20 24.91 2.41
N GLU A 366 0.20 24.86 1.54
CA GLU A 366 -1.14 25.39 1.79
C GLU A 366 -2.10 24.30 2.30
N PHE A 367 -2.08 23.13 1.67
CA PHE A 367 -2.95 22.01 2.00
C PHE A 367 -2.37 20.66 1.51
N VAL A 368 -2.92 19.57 2.04
CA VAL A 368 -2.59 18.21 1.57
C VAL A 368 -3.42 17.87 0.34
N THR A 369 -2.77 17.38 -0.71
CA THR A 369 -3.45 16.84 -1.89
C THR A 369 -3.48 15.33 -1.85
N ARG A 370 -4.68 14.75 -1.75
CA ARG A 370 -4.90 13.29 -1.81
C ARG A 370 -5.27 12.91 -3.22
N VAL A 371 -4.47 12.06 -3.84
CA VAL A 371 -4.65 11.68 -5.24
C VAL A 371 -4.94 10.19 -5.34
N TYR A 372 -6.05 9.84 -5.97
CA TYR A 372 -6.48 8.47 -6.17
C TYR A 372 -6.43 8.14 -7.66
N PHE A 373 -5.60 7.18 -8.04
CA PHE A 373 -5.49 6.67 -9.41
C PHE A 373 -6.20 5.33 -9.51
N ASP A 374 -7.44 5.33 -9.99
CA ASP A 374 -8.13 4.07 -10.23
C ASP A 374 -7.66 3.43 -11.54
N GLU A 375 -7.77 2.11 -11.60
CA GLU A 375 -7.23 1.28 -12.69
C GLU A 375 -5.79 1.69 -13.05
N MET A 376 -4.95 1.83 -12.01
CA MET A 376 -3.57 2.34 -12.11
C MET A 376 -2.73 1.58 -13.15
N GLN A 377 -3.03 0.31 -13.46
CA GLN A 377 -2.31 -0.44 -14.48
C GLN A 377 -2.36 0.22 -15.86
N ASN A 378 -3.35 1.07 -16.14
CA ASN A 378 -3.44 1.82 -17.40
C ASN A 378 -2.27 2.82 -17.57
N GLN A 379 -1.57 3.15 -16.48
CA GLN A 379 -0.37 4.00 -16.50
C GLN A 379 0.89 3.23 -16.92
N PHE A 380 0.78 1.92 -17.13
CA PHE A 380 1.90 1.03 -17.44
C PHE A 380 1.78 0.39 -18.83
N GLU A 381 1.06 1.01 -19.75
CA GLU A 381 0.89 0.50 -21.11
C GLU A 381 2.17 0.63 -21.95
N THR A 382 2.87 1.77 -21.84
CA THR A 382 4.18 2.02 -22.46
C THR A 382 5.28 2.23 -21.41
N ASP A 383 6.55 2.12 -21.82
CA ASP A 383 7.68 2.30 -20.91
C ASP A 383 7.80 3.77 -20.45
N ASP A 384 7.57 4.71 -21.37
CA ASP A 384 7.64 6.15 -21.08
C ASP A 384 6.54 6.59 -20.11
N GLN A 385 5.31 6.12 -20.31
CA GLN A 385 4.20 6.37 -19.38
C GLN A 385 4.49 5.80 -17.99
N ALA A 386 4.98 4.55 -17.94
CA ALA A 386 5.33 3.90 -16.67
C ALA A 386 6.44 4.67 -15.93
N ALA A 387 7.47 5.13 -16.65
CA ALA A 387 8.55 5.93 -16.09
C ALA A 387 8.05 7.30 -15.61
N PHE A 388 7.26 8.01 -16.42
CA PHE A 388 6.69 9.31 -16.06
C PHE A 388 5.80 9.20 -14.82
N PHE A 389 4.87 8.25 -14.82
CA PHE A 389 3.96 8.01 -13.69
C PHE A 389 4.72 7.65 -12.41
N THR A 390 5.67 6.72 -12.48
CA THR A 390 6.44 6.29 -11.31
C THR A 390 7.29 7.42 -10.73
N ASN A 391 7.89 8.24 -11.60
CA ASN A 391 8.65 9.42 -11.19
C ASN A 391 7.75 10.47 -10.51
N MET A 392 6.60 10.77 -11.11
CA MET A 392 5.62 11.68 -10.53
C MET A 392 5.15 11.15 -9.17
N TYR A 393 4.72 9.90 -9.09
CA TYR A 393 4.23 9.24 -7.89
C TYR A 393 5.25 9.26 -6.74
N ALA A 394 6.52 9.03 -7.04
CA ALA A 394 7.61 9.08 -6.05
C ALA A 394 7.92 10.52 -5.60
N ARG A 395 7.74 11.52 -6.47
CA ARG A 395 8.11 12.91 -6.20
C ARG A 395 7.03 13.69 -5.47
N ILE A 396 5.74 13.51 -5.81
CA ILE A 396 4.63 14.32 -5.23
C ILE A 396 4.51 14.16 -3.72
N ARG A 397 4.93 13.01 -3.15
CA ARG A 397 4.99 12.82 -1.70
C ARG A 397 5.86 13.85 -0.97
N LYS A 398 6.95 14.31 -1.62
CA LYS A 398 7.86 15.32 -1.05
C LYS A 398 7.23 16.70 -0.95
N TYR A 399 6.10 16.88 -1.63
CA TYR A 399 5.32 18.12 -1.66
C TYR A 399 4.02 18.01 -0.86
N GLY A 400 3.98 17.09 0.14
CA GLY A 400 2.84 16.94 1.04
C GLY A 400 1.64 16.20 0.45
N SER A 401 1.78 15.56 -0.71
CA SER A 401 0.70 14.80 -1.33
C SER A 401 0.66 13.35 -0.85
N ILE A 402 -0.56 12.77 -0.85
CA ILE A 402 -0.82 11.36 -0.51
C ILE A 402 -1.34 10.64 -1.76
N PRO A 403 -0.45 10.11 -2.62
CA PRO A 403 -0.88 9.34 -3.77
C PRO A 403 -1.32 7.93 -3.34
N THR A 404 -2.41 7.45 -3.94
CA THR A 404 -2.94 6.11 -3.73
C THR A 404 -3.30 5.49 -5.08
N GLY A 405 -2.57 4.45 -5.45
CA GLY A 405 -2.85 3.68 -6.67
C GLY A 405 -3.81 2.53 -6.37
N ILE A 406 -4.78 2.32 -7.26
CA ILE A 406 -5.81 1.30 -7.12
C ILE A 406 -5.77 0.43 -8.37
N THR A 407 -5.69 -0.90 -8.22
CA THR A 407 -5.67 -1.79 -9.39
C THR A 407 -6.28 -3.15 -9.10
N GLN A 408 -6.91 -3.73 -10.11
CA GLN A 408 -7.34 -5.12 -10.12
C GLN A 408 -6.37 -6.05 -10.87
N ASN A 409 -5.48 -5.49 -11.67
CA ASN A 409 -4.53 -6.25 -12.47
C ASN A 409 -3.10 -6.18 -11.92
N VAL A 410 -2.90 -6.94 -10.84
CA VAL A 410 -1.61 -7.02 -10.13
C VAL A 410 -0.50 -7.59 -11.03
N GLU A 411 -0.84 -8.52 -11.93
CA GLU A 411 0.13 -9.16 -12.81
C GLU A 411 0.72 -8.15 -13.79
N THR A 412 -0.11 -7.33 -14.45
CA THR A 412 0.34 -6.27 -15.35
C THR A 412 1.22 -5.26 -14.59
N LEU A 413 0.80 -4.84 -13.39
CA LEU A 413 1.59 -3.92 -12.56
C LEU A 413 2.96 -4.51 -12.22
N LEU A 414 3.02 -5.73 -11.69
CA LEU A 414 4.26 -6.34 -11.20
C LEU A 414 5.15 -6.95 -12.29
N SER A 415 4.65 -7.12 -13.53
CA SER A 415 5.47 -7.56 -14.66
C SER A 415 6.55 -6.54 -15.01
N ARG A 416 6.28 -5.24 -14.83
CA ARG A 416 7.20 -4.14 -15.09
C ARG A 416 8.04 -3.79 -13.87
N LYS A 417 9.27 -3.33 -14.09
CA LYS A 417 10.18 -2.86 -13.02
C LYS A 417 9.60 -1.65 -12.29
N GLU A 418 9.01 -0.72 -13.03
CA GLU A 418 8.40 0.53 -12.55
C GLU A 418 7.27 0.23 -11.57
N GLY A 419 6.41 -0.72 -11.89
CA GLY A 419 5.32 -1.15 -11.00
C GLY A 419 5.81 -1.81 -9.71
N ARG A 420 6.85 -2.64 -9.80
CA ARG A 420 7.50 -3.20 -8.59
C ARG A 420 8.13 -2.12 -7.72
N ASN A 421 8.82 -1.15 -8.33
CA ASN A 421 9.41 -0.02 -7.62
C ASN A 421 8.36 0.83 -6.92
N LEU A 422 7.20 1.05 -7.55
CA LEU A 422 6.09 1.78 -6.96
C LEU A 422 5.56 1.06 -5.71
N LEU A 423 5.41 -0.27 -5.77
CA LEU A 423 4.98 -1.06 -4.63
C LEU A 423 6.01 -1.07 -3.50
N TYR A 424 7.31 -1.18 -3.81
CA TYR A 424 8.40 -1.09 -2.80
C TYR A 424 8.47 0.29 -2.11
N ASN A 425 8.09 1.35 -2.82
CA ASN A 425 8.08 2.71 -2.28
C ASN A 425 6.76 3.08 -1.58
N SER A 426 5.80 2.15 -1.48
CA SER A 426 4.52 2.34 -0.82
C SER A 426 4.50 1.60 0.51
N GLU A 427 4.31 2.33 1.60
CA GLU A 427 4.23 1.72 2.94
C GLU A 427 2.81 1.40 3.39
N PHE A 428 1.80 1.96 2.70
CA PHE A 428 0.41 1.60 2.90
C PHE A 428 -0.06 0.69 1.76
N ILE A 429 -0.21 -0.61 2.04
CA ILE A 429 -0.67 -1.57 1.04
C ILE A 429 -1.91 -2.29 1.56
N VAL A 430 -2.98 -2.26 0.78
CA VAL A 430 -4.20 -3.01 1.07
C VAL A 430 -4.34 -4.15 0.06
N LEU A 431 -4.42 -5.37 0.58
CA LEU A 431 -4.64 -6.58 -0.21
C LEU A 431 -6.02 -7.12 0.07
N LEU A 432 -6.95 -6.88 -0.82
CA LEU A 432 -8.26 -7.53 -0.84
C LEU A 432 -8.17 -8.92 -1.50
N LYS A 433 -9.30 -9.56 -1.78
CA LYS A 433 -9.32 -10.88 -2.43
C LYS A 433 -8.42 -10.93 -3.68
N GLN A 434 -7.57 -11.96 -3.75
CA GLN A 434 -6.68 -12.22 -4.87
C GLN A 434 -7.01 -13.56 -5.54
N LYS A 435 -6.76 -13.64 -6.86
CA LYS A 435 -6.82 -14.93 -7.57
C LYS A 435 -5.60 -15.77 -7.19
N LYS A 436 -5.77 -17.11 -7.14
CA LYS A 436 -4.65 -18.03 -6.87
C LYS A 436 -3.46 -17.85 -7.80
N THR A 437 -3.74 -17.50 -9.06
CA THR A 437 -2.72 -17.27 -10.09
C THR A 437 -1.92 -15.98 -9.83
N THR A 438 -2.48 -15.00 -9.13
CA THR A 438 -1.86 -13.71 -8.82
C THR A 438 -0.98 -13.75 -7.58
N ILE A 439 -1.31 -14.62 -6.60
CA ILE A 439 -0.59 -14.72 -5.32
C ILE A 439 0.93 -14.95 -5.51
N PRO A 440 1.41 -15.83 -6.41
CA PRO A 440 2.86 -16.02 -6.61
C PRO A 440 3.60 -14.76 -7.07
N TYR A 441 2.94 -13.85 -7.81
CA TYR A 441 3.53 -12.57 -8.20
C TYR A 441 3.66 -11.63 -7.01
N LEU A 442 2.64 -11.59 -6.14
CA LEU A 442 2.67 -10.80 -4.90
C LEU A 442 3.79 -11.26 -3.96
N LEU A 443 3.95 -12.59 -3.78
CA LEU A 443 4.95 -13.17 -2.88
C LEU A 443 6.40 -12.93 -3.31
N LYS A 444 6.64 -12.58 -4.58
CA LYS A 444 7.97 -12.14 -5.04
C LYS A 444 8.33 -10.73 -4.56
N THR A 445 7.33 -9.93 -4.18
CA THR A 445 7.50 -8.52 -3.85
C THR A 445 7.15 -8.23 -2.39
N ILE A 446 6.15 -8.92 -1.85
CA ILE A 446 5.65 -8.76 -0.49
C ILE A 446 5.89 -10.06 0.29
N ASN A 447 6.51 -9.93 1.45
CA ASN A 447 6.73 -11.09 2.32
C ASN A 447 5.47 -11.39 3.15
N LEU A 448 4.75 -12.45 2.79
CA LEU A 448 3.55 -12.91 3.51
C LEU A 448 3.73 -14.36 3.96
N THR A 449 3.34 -14.65 5.19
CA THR A 449 3.29 -16.03 5.70
C THR A 449 2.07 -16.76 5.17
N ASP A 450 2.11 -18.10 5.14
CA ASP A 450 0.98 -18.94 4.71
C ASP A 450 -0.31 -18.64 5.52
N ALA A 451 -0.17 -18.27 6.79
CA ALA A 451 -1.29 -17.88 7.63
C ALA A 451 -1.97 -16.60 7.13
N LEU A 452 -1.20 -15.61 6.65
CA LEU A 452 -1.72 -14.36 6.13
C LEU A 452 -2.31 -14.50 4.73
N ILE A 453 -1.75 -15.37 3.89
CA ILE A 453 -2.24 -15.62 2.53
C ILE A 453 -3.72 -16.06 2.52
N ARG A 454 -4.17 -16.77 3.55
CA ARG A 454 -5.58 -17.22 3.66
C ARG A 454 -6.58 -16.07 3.64
N TYR A 455 -6.22 -14.91 4.20
CA TYR A 455 -7.09 -13.72 4.25
C TYR A 455 -7.30 -13.05 2.90
N ILE A 456 -6.41 -13.29 1.93
CA ILE A 456 -6.53 -12.75 0.58
C ILE A 456 -6.94 -13.80 -0.46
N GLU A 457 -6.66 -15.08 -0.22
CA GLU A 457 -7.09 -16.18 -1.10
C GLU A 457 -8.56 -16.53 -0.89
N LYS A 458 -8.95 -16.67 0.38
CA LYS A 458 -10.32 -17.03 0.79
C LYS A 458 -10.79 -16.09 1.91
N PRO A 459 -11.04 -14.82 1.58
CA PRO A 459 -11.49 -13.86 2.57
C PRO A 459 -12.85 -14.26 3.17
N LYS A 460 -13.11 -13.83 4.41
CA LYS A 460 -14.34 -14.10 5.15
C LYS A 460 -15.57 -13.48 4.47
N ALA A 461 -15.40 -12.28 3.90
CA ALA A 461 -16.43 -11.54 3.19
C ALA A 461 -15.82 -10.63 2.11
N ILE A 462 -16.64 -10.07 1.24
CA ILE A 462 -16.25 -9.02 0.29
C ILE A 462 -15.80 -7.79 1.09
N GLY A 463 -14.73 -7.11 0.63
CA GLY A 463 -14.18 -5.93 1.30
C GLY A 463 -13.29 -6.24 2.50
N THR A 464 -12.97 -7.52 2.75
CA THR A 464 -12.02 -7.94 3.78
C THR A 464 -10.69 -8.38 3.17
N GLY A 465 -9.61 -8.33 3.95
CA GLY A 465 -8.28 -8.68 3.45
C GLY A 465 -7.17 -8.38 4.44
N LEU A 466 -6.04 -7.87 3.93
CA LEU A 466 -4.88 -7.46 4.73
C LEU A 466 -4.58 -5.98 4.54
N ILE A 467 -4.21 -5.32 5.63
CA ILE A 467 -3.58 -3.99 5.62
C ILE A 467 -2.13 -4.18 6.04
N ILE A 468 -1.22 -3.69 5.21
CA ILE A 468 0.21 -3.59 5.49
C ILE A 468 0.51 -2.11 5.68
N ALA A 469 1.04 -1.75 6.84
CA ALA A 469 1.42 -0.39 7.19
C ALA A 469 2.85 -0.41 7.77
N GLY A 470 3.82 0.02 6.97
CA GLY A 470 5.24 -0.14 7.29
C GLY A 470 5.61 -1.61 7.50
N SER A 471 6.09 -1.94 8.70
CA SER A 471 6.44 -3.33 9.07
C SER A 471 5.27 -4.16 9.62
N THR A 472 4.10 -3.55 9.83
CA THR A 472 2.94 -4.18 10.46
C THR A 472 1.96 -4.70 9.40
N THR A 473 1.52 -5.96 9.55
CA THR A 473 0.50 -6.57 8.69
C THR A 473 -0.64 -7.10 9.54
N VAL A 474 -1.86 -6.64 9.27
CA VAL A 474 -3.07 -7.04 10.00
C VAL A 474 -4.19 -7.47 9.06
N PRO A 475 -4.91 -8.58 9.38
CA PRO A 475 -6.13 -8.92 8.68
C PRO A 475 -7.28 -8.02 9.18
N PHE A 476 -8.01 -7.43 8.24
CA PHE A 476 -9.07 -6.47 8.56
C PHE A 476 -10.43 -6.88 8.03
N GLU A 477 -11.47 -6.39 8.70
CA GLU A 477 -12.85 -6.36 8.22
C GLU A 477 -13.48 -5.01 8.54
N ASN A 478 -14.29 -4.50 7.62
CA ASN A 478 -15.08 -3.30 7.81
C ASN A 478 -16.47 -3.50 7.17
N PRO A 479 -17.35 -4.25 7.82
CA PRO A 479 -18.68 -4.50 7.29
C PRO A 479 -19.52 -3.22 7.28
N ILE A 480 -20.14 -2.92 6.14
CA ILE A 480 -21.07 -1.81 5.99
C ILE A 480 -22.47 -2.42 5.92
N PRO A 481 -23.39 -2.07 6.83
CA PRO A 481 -24.74 -2.59 6.78
C PRO A 481 -25.46 -2.18 5.47
N GLU A 482 -26.08 -3.14 4.80
CA GLU A 482 -26.69 -2.95 3.46
C GLU A 482 -27.92 -2.02 3.49
N ASP A 483 -28.58 -1.89 4.64
CA ASP A 483 -29.74 -1.03 4.86
C ASP A 483 -29.38 0.45 5.06
N THR A 484 -28.10 0.80 5.03
CA THR A 484 -27.63 2.17 5.26
C THR A 484 -27.59 3.02 3.97
N GLU A 485 -27.78 4.33 4.13
CA GLU A 485 -27.57 5.30 3.05
C GLU A 485 -26.11 5.28 2.53
N LEU A 486 -25.16 5.06 3.44
CA LEU A 486 -23.76 4.90 3.08
C LEU A 486 -23.56 3.73 2.10
N PHE A 487 -24.16 2.57 2.37
CA PHE A 487 -24.06 1.41 1.47
C PHE A 487 -24.62 1.76 0.08
N ARG A 488 -25.78 2.41 0.01
CA ARG A 488 -26.39 2.84 -1.27
C ARG A 488 -25.52 3.80 -2.06
N LEU A 489 -24.79 4.67 -1.37
CA LEU A 489 -23.89 5.64 -2.00
C LEU A 489 -22.62 4.99 -2.55
N VAL A 490 -22.07 3.97 -1.86
CA VAL A 490 -20.76 3.38 -2.21
C VAL A 490 -20.85 2.09 -3.01
N ALA A 491 -22.00 1.40 -2.99
CA ALA A 491 -22.23 0.19 -3.76
C ALA A 491 -22.17 0.48 -5.27
N THR A 492 -21.49 -0.37 -6.01
CA THR A 492 -21.48 -0.32 -7.47
C THR A 492 -22.75 -0.94 -8.04
N ASP A 493 -23.18 -0.55 -9.25
CA ASP A 493 -24.46 -0.93 -9.89
C ASP A 493 -24.77 -2.43 -9.90
N ALA A 494 -23.74 -3.29 -9.84
CA ALA A 494 -23.92 -4.74 -9.76
C ALA A 494 -24.64 -5.20 -8.47
N TYR A 495 -24.64 -4.39 -7.42
CA TYR A 495 -25.33 -4.67 -6.15
C TYR A 495 -26.69 -3.96 -6.05
N ARG A 496 -26.93 -2.90 -6.84
CA ARG A 496 -28.20 -2.18 -6.88
C ARG A 496 -29.32 -2.98 -7.56
N ASN A 497 -28.95 -3.86 -8.51
CA ASN A 497 -29.92 -4.64 -9.30
C ASN A 497 -30.38 -5.94 -8.64
N LEU A 498 -30.08 -6.18 -7.36
CA LEU A 498 -30.53 -7.36 -6.63
C LEU A 498 -31.82 -7.11 -5.81
N GLU A 499 -32.34 -5.86 -5.79
CA GLU A 499 -33.55 -5.47 -5.07
C GLU A 499 -34.72 -5.01 -5.98
N ASP A 500 -34.60 -5.09 -7.32
CA ASP A 500 -35.71 -4.97 -8.29
C ASP A 500 -36.03 -6.39 -8.85
#